data_06167a60e8ff31575e3ecee6ff0860db
#
_entry.id   06167a60e8ff31575e3ecee6ff0860db
#
_cell.length_a   1.000
_cell.length_b   1.000
_cell.length_c   1.000
_cell.angle_alpha   90.00
_cell.angle_beta   90.00
_cell.angle_gamma   90.00
#
_symmetry.space_group_name_H-M   'P 1'
#
loop_
_entity.id
_entity.type
_entity.pdbx_description
1 polymer ?
#
loop_
_entity_poly.entity_id
_entity_poly.type
_entity_poly.pdbx_seq_one_letter_code
_entity_poly.pdbx_strand_id
1 'polypeptide(L)'
;MKKWVCQVCGYVYEGEAAPEYCPQCKAPASKFVEMKGEMTWAAEHFVGVAKDVPEDIKEDLRANFNGECSEVGMYLAMSRVAFREGYPEIGLYWEKAAFEEAEHAAKFAELLGEVVTDSTKKNLEMRVEAENGATAGKTDLAKRAKELGLDAIHDTVHEMARDKARHGRAFAGLLARYFNK
;
A
#
# COMPACT_ATOMS: atom_id res chain seq x y z
N MET A 1 -19.87 30.35 22.24
CA MET A 1 -19.23 30.38 20.89
C MET A 1 -19.03 28.95 20.44
N LYS A 2 -19.38 28.67 19.20
CA LYS A 2 -19.18 27.35 18.58
C LYS A 2 -17.78 27.27 17.99
N LYS A 3 -17.24 26.06 17.85
CA LYS A 3 -15.99 25.78 17.13
C LYS A 3 -16.32 25.14 15.80
N TRP A 4 -15.67 25.62 14.74
CA TRP A 4 -15.81 25.14 13.38
C TRP A 4 -14.48 24.69 12.83
N VAL A 5 -14.37 23.46 12.35
CA VAL A 5 -13.13 22.95 11.75
C VAL A 5 -13.24 22.93 10.23
N CYS A 6 -12.23 23.48 9.57
CA CYS A 6 -12.10 23.44 8.11
C CYS A 6 -11.66 22.03 7.68
N GLN A 7 -12.48 21.33 6.90
CA GLN A 7 -12.20 19.99 6.39
C GLN A 7 -11.08 19.94 5.33
N VAL A 8 -10.59 21.10 4.88
CA VAL A 8 -9.50 21.14 3.89
C VAL A 8 -8.14 21.25 4.55
N CYS A 9 -8.00 22.07 5.61
CA CYS A 9 -6.69 22.34 6.21
C CYS A 9 -6.64 22.16 7.74
N GLY A 10 -7.73 21.75 8.38
CA GLY A 10 -7.80 21.53 9.83
C GLY A 10 -7.89 22.81 10.67
N TYR A 11 -7.94 24.01 10.06
CA TYR A 11 -8.04 25.26 10.81
C TYR A 11 -9.32 25.29 11.65
N VAL A 12 -9.20 25.64 12.93
CA VAL A 12 -10.33 25.78 13.86
C VAL A 12 -10.68 27.25 14.01
N TYR A 13 -11.94 27.57 13.71
CA TYR A 13 -12.51 28.90 13.86
C TYR A 13 -13.52 28.91 15.02
N GLU A 14 -13.49 29.95 15.84
CA GLU A 14 -14.45 30.15 16.93
C GLU A 14 -15.42 31.28 16.57
N GLY A 15 -16.71 30.95 16.50
CA GLY A 15 -17.76 31.91 16.15
C GLY A 15 -19.15 31.28 16.24
N GLU A 16 -20.21 32.09 16.08
CA GLU A 16 -21.59 31.59 16.10
C GLU A 16 -21.93 30.81 14.81
N ALA A 17 -21.25 31.10 13.71
CA ALA A 17 -21.37 30.39 12.44
C ALA A 17 -20.00 30.20 11.80
N ALA A 18 -19.90 29.30 10.83
CA ALA A 18 -18.69 29.14 10.01
C ALA A 18 -18.33 30.46 9.30
N PRO A 19 -17.04 30.80 9.14
CA PRO A 19 -16.62 31.98 8.38
C PRO A 19 -16.94 31.76 6.90
N GLU A 20 -17.15 32.83 6.15
CA GLU A 20 -17.44 32.79 4.71
C GLU A 20 -16.33 32.06 3.94
N TYR A 21 -15.08 32.32 4.32
CA TYR A 21 -13.89 31.67 3.79
C TYR A 21 -12.91 31.33 4.91
N CYS A 22 -12.23 30.20 4.77
CA CYS A 22 -11.18 29.82 5.69
C CYS A 22 -10.04 30.87 5.68
N PRO A 23 -9.66 31.44 6.84
CA PRO A 23 -8.57 32.41 6.90
C PRO A 23 -7.23 31.85 6.38
N GLN A 24 -7.04 30.54 6.53
CA GLN A 24 -5.78 29.86 6.19
C GLN A 24 -5.73 29.39 4.73
N CYS A 25 -6.74 28.63 4.25
CA CYS A 25 -6.69 27.98 2.94
C CYS A 25 -7.72 28.52 1.92
N LYS A 26 -8.51 29.53 2.32
CA LYS A 26 -9.55 30.16 1.48
C LYS A 26 -10.70 29.23 1.05
N ALA A 27 -10.81 28.05 1.62
CA ALA A 27 -11.95 27.17 1.40
C ALA A 27 -13.27 27.84 1.83
N PRO A 28 -14.39 27.65 1.12
CA PRO A 28 -15.67 28.26 1.43
C PRO A 28 -16.28 27.70 2.73
N ALA A 29 -17.25 28.42 3.29
CA ALA A 29 -17.98 28.04 4.51
C ALA A 29 -18.54 26.61 4.48
N SER A 30 -18.94 26.12 3.30
CA SER A 30 -19.44 24.73 3.10
C SER A 30 -18.43 23.63 3.45
N LYS A 31 -17.15 23.98 3.62
CA LYS A 31 -16.08 23.07 4.04
C LYS A 31 -15.81 23.13 5.55
N PHE A 32 -16.64 23.82 6.33
CA PHE A 32 -16.55 23.82 7.78
C PHE A 32 -17.61 22.91 8.42
N VAL A 33 -17.19 22.19 9.46
CA VAL A 33 -18.06 21.35 10.29
C VAL A 33 -18.04 21.86 11.73
N GLU A 34 -19.21 21.92 12.38
CA GLU A 34 -19.33 22.32 13.78
C GLU A 34 -18.74 21.22 14.70
N MET A 35 -17.80 21.58 15.55
CA MET A 35 -17.25 20.67 16.58
C MET A 35 -18.26 20.56 17.76
N LYS A 36 -19.01 19.48 17.82
CA LYS A 36 -20.03 19.23 18.87
C LYS A 36 -19.44 18.52 20.10
N GLY A 37 -18.34 19.03 20.65
CA GLY A 37 -17.79 18.55 21.93
C GLY A 37 -16.93 17.27 21.85
N GLU A 38 -16.89 16.56 20.71
CA GLU A 38 -15.96 15.47 20.44
C GLU A 38 -14.81 15.98 19.55
N MET A 39 -13.61 15.41 19.72
CA MET A 39 -12.51 15.69 18.79
C MET A 39 -12.89 15.20 17.40
N THR A 40 -13.10 16.14 16.44
CA THR A 40 -13.34 15.81 15.05
C THR A 40 -12.08 16.03 14.22
N TRP A 41 -11.77 15.08 13.37
CA TRP A 41 -10.66 15.20 12.43
C TRP A 41 -11.11 15.93 11.17
N ALA A 42 -10.21 16.73 10.57
CA ALA A 42 -10.52 17.53 9.36
C ALA A 42 -10.88 16.65 8.15
N ALA A 43 -10.35 15.44 8.11
CA ALA A 43 -10.68 14.41 7.13
C ALA A 43 -10.56 13.05 7.79
N GLU A 44 -11.42 12.12 7.40
CA GLU A 44 -11.30 10.74 7.83
C GLU A 44 -10.32 10.00 6.91
N HIS A 45 -9.40 9.26 7.53
CA HIS A 45 -8.45 8.38 6.87
C HIS A 45 -8.69 6.95 7.36
N PHE A 46 -9.24 6.13 6.49
CA PHE A 46 -9.48 4.70 6.75
C PHE A 46 -9.21 3.88 5.48
N VAL A 47 -8.99 2.59 5.65
CA VAL A 47 -8.78 1.70 4.52
C VAL A 47 -10.03 1.64 3.66
N GLY A 48 -9.89 1.97 2.37
CA GLY A 48 -11.01 1.99 1.42
C GLY A 48 -11.77 3.32 1.37
N VAL A 49 -11.18 4.43 1.80
CA VAL A 49 -11.80 5.77 1.71
C VAL A 49 -12.20 6.14 0.28
N ALA A 50 -11.51 5.59 -0.73
CA ALA A 50 -11.81 5.79 -2.15
C ALA A 50 -12.92 4.88 -2.70
N LYS A 51 -13.60 4.08 -1.88
CA LYS A 51 -14.61 3.12 -2.34
C LYS A 51 -15.73 3.75 -3.17
N ASP A 52 -16.19 4.93 -2.75
CA ASP A 52 -17.35 5.62 -3.33
C ASP A 52 -16.97 6.82 -4.21
N VAL A 53 -15.69 6.97 -4.59
CA VAL A 53 -15.27 8.02 -5.53
C VAL A 53 -15.57 7.61 -6.98
N PRO A 54 -15.59 8.56 -7.93
CA PRO A 54 -15.74 8.27 -9.37
C PRO A 54 -14.76 7.20 -9.86
N GLU A 55 -15.20 6.37 -10.83
CA GLU A 55 -14.39 5.24 -11.29
C GLU A 55 -13.08 5.66 -11.97
N ASP A 56 -13.08 6.77 -12.71
CA ASP A 56 -11.86 7.35 -13.31
C ASP A 56 -10.79 7.66 -12.26
N ILE A 57 -11.19 8.19 -11.10
CA ILE A 57 -10.27 8.41 -9.96
C ILE A 57 -9.73 7.08 -9.43
N LYS A 58 -10.58 6.05 -9.31
CA LYS A 58 -10.12 4.72 -8.86
C LYS A 58 -9.17 4.06 -9.86
N GLU A 59 -9.42 4.22 -11.15
CA GLU A 59 -8.53 3.74 -12.21
C GLU A 59 -7.14 4.39 -12.11
N ASP A 60 -7.09 5.71 -11.90
CA ASP A 60 -5.83 6.43 -11.70
C ASP A 60 -5.12 5.98 -10.41
N LEU A 61 -5.84 5.78 -9.30
CA LEU A 61 -5.26 5.26 -8.06
C LEU A 61 -4.69 3.84 -8.24
N ARG A 62 -5.39 2.96 -8.97
CA ARG A 62 -4.89 1.60 -9.30
C ARG A 62 -3.66 1.63 -10.20
N ALA A 63 -3.66 2.54 -11.20
CA ALA A 63 -2.51 2.71 -12.08
C ALA A 63 -1.28 3.18 -11.31
N ASN A 64 -1.44 4.16 -10.42
CA ASN A 64 -0.36 4.61 -9.53
C ASN A 64 0.09 3.48 -8.59
N PHE A 65 -0.82 2.78 -7.91
CA PHE A 65 -0.46 1.63 -7.07
C PHE A 65 0.41 0.60 -7.81
N ASN A 66 0.03 0.24 -9.05
CA ASN A 66 0.78 -0.71 -9.87
C ASN A 66 2.15 -0.15 -10.31
N GLY A 67 2.20 1.15 -10.61
CA GLY A 67 3.44 1.86 -10.93
C GLY A 67 4.43 1.78 -9.78
N GLU A 68 4.03 2.23 -8.60
CA GLU A 68 4.87 2.22 -7.39
C GLU A 68 5.35 0.80 -7.03
N CYS A 69 4.46 -0.19 -7.08
CA CYS A 69 4.85 -1.60 -6.86
C CYS A 69 5.91 -2.08 -7.85
N SER A 70 5.84 -1.64 -9.11
CA SER A 70 6.81 -2.00 -10.15
C SER A 70 8.15 -1.30 -9.90
N GLU A 71 8.13 -0.03 -9.49
CA GLU A 71 9.33 0.77 -9.21
C GLU A 71 10.12 0.23 -8.03
N VAL A 72 9.48 -0.30 -6.99
CA VAL A 72 10.18 -1.03 -5.92
C VAL A 72 11.10 -2.12 -6.48
N GLY A 73 10.57 -2.97 -7.35
CA GLY A 73 11.34 -4.06 -7.96
C GLY A 73 12.45 -3.56 -8.90
N MET A 74 12.13 -2.57 -9.71
CA MET A 74 13.07 -1.96 -10.66
C MET A 74 14.25 -1.31 -9.92
N TYR A 75 13.99 -0.48 -8.92
CA TYR A 75 15.04 0.25 -8.20
C TYR A 75 15.94 -0.69 -7.40
N LEU A 76 15.40 -1.73 -6.77
CA LEU A 76 16.22 -2.76 -6.14
C LEU A 76 17.09 -3.52 -7.14
N ALA A 77 16.62 -3.77 -8.36
CA ALA A 77 17.41 -4.39 -9.41
C ALA A 77 18.51 -3.43 -9.93
N MET A 78 18.18 -2.14 -10.12
CA MET A 78 19.14 -1.10 -10.51
C MET A 78 20.22 -0.89 -9.45
N SER A 79 19.87 -0.94 -8.17
CA SER A 79 20.83 -0.92 -7.05
C SER A 79 21.87 -2.04 -7.19
N ARG A 80 21.41 -3.28 -7.44
CA ARG A 80 22.32 -4.43 -7.62
C ARG A 80 23.26 -4.26 -8.83
N VAL A 81 22.78 -3.64 -9.92
CA VAL A 81 23.62 -3.31 -11.07
C VAL A 81 24.67 -2.29 -10.68
N ALA A 82 24.29 -1.20 -10.03
CA ALA A 82 25.21 -0.14 -9.60
C ALA A 82 26.31 -0.67 -8.68
N PHE A 83 25.97 -1.54 -7.71
CA PHE A 83 26.98 -2.19 -6.84
C PHE A 83 27.96 -3.05 -7.64
N ARG A 84 27.48 -3.85 -8.61
CA ARG A 84 28.35 -4.68 -9.45
C ARG A 84 29.29 -3.86 -10.36
N GLU A 85 28.83 -2.68 -10.76
CA GLU A 85 29.63 -1.75 -11.57
C GLU A 85 30.59 -0.86 -10.73
N GLY A 86 30.51 -0.94 -9.40
CA GLY A 86 31.38 -0.18 -8.50
C GLY A 86 30.87 1.24 -8.17
N TYR A 87 29.56 1.48 -8.29
CA TYR A 87 28.91 2.74 -7.94
C TYR A 87 28.07 2.63 -6.66
N PRO A 88 28.68 2.43 -5.48
CA PRO A 88 27.91 2.15 -4.25
C PRO A 88 27.00 3.30 -3.82
N GLU A 89 27.39 4.55 -4.06
CA GLU A 89 26.55 5.71 -3.74
C GLU A 89 25.24 5.70 -4.54
N ILE A 90 25.32 5.38 -5.84
CA ILE A 90 24.13 5.23 -6.70
C ILE A 90 23.31 4.04 -6.25
N GLY A 91 23.94 2.92 -5.90
CA GLY A 91 23.26 1.72 -5.41
C GLY A 91 22.46 2.00 -4.13
N LEU A 92 23.05 2.66 -3.17
CA LEU A 92 22.37 3.05 -1.91
C LEU A 92 21.21 4.02 -2.14
N TYR A 93 21.35 4.94 -3.08
CA TYR A 93 20.24 5.85 -3.40
C TYR A 93 19.05 5.11 -4.03
N TRP A 94 19.31 4.15 -4.95
CA TRP A 94 18.27 3.29 -5.51
C TRP A 94 17.54 2.46 -4.44
N GLU A 95 18.25 1.90 -3.46
CA GLU A 95 17.63 1.18 -2.34
C GLU A 95 16.73 2.10 -1.52
N LYS A 96 17.21 3.31 -1.21
CA LYS A 96 16.41 4.29 -0.48
C LYS A 96 15.13 4.64 -1.26
N ALA A 97 15.25 4.95 -2.54
CA ALA A 97 14.10 5.27 -3.40
C ALA A 97 13.11 4.09 -3.43
N ALA A 98 13.56 2.84 -3.55
CA ALA A 98 12.69 1.67 -3.54
C ALA A 98 11.84 1.57 -2.25
N PHE A 99 12.37 1.95 -1.08
CA PHE A 99 11.59 1.99 0.15
C PHE A 99 10.59 3.15 0.17
N GLU A 100 10.91 4.29 -0.42
CA GLU A 100 9.99 5.41 -0.56
C GLU A 100 8.81 5.02 -1.48
N GLU A 101 9.06 4.33 -2.61
CA GLU A 101 7.99 3.83 -3.48
C GLU A 101 7.14 2.73 -2.81
N ALA A 102 7.73 1.92 -1.94
CA ALA A 102 6.95 0.95 -1.15
C ALA A 102 5.96 1.65 -0.20
N GLU A 103 6.33 2.78 0.40
CA GLU A 103 5.45 3.61 1.23
C GLU A 103 4.35 4.28 0.38
N HIS A 104 4.67 4.74 -0.83
CA HIS A 104 3.67 5.28 -1.76
C HIS A 104 2.66 4.20 -2.16
N ALA A 105 3.13 3.02 -2.56
CA ALA A 105 2.27 1.88 -2.88
C ALA A 105 1.35 1.51 -1.71
N ALA A 106 1.87 1.49 -0.47
CA ALA A 106 1.07 1.20 0.71
C ALA A 106 -0.07 2.22 0.90
N LYS A 107 0.21 3.52 0.70
CA LYS A 107 -0.81 4.58 0.80
C LYS A 107 -1.90 4.42 -0.28
N PHE A 108 -1.54 4.14 -1.53
CA PHE A 108 -2.53 3.86 -2.58
C PHE A 108 -3.36 2.60 -2.28
N ALA A 109 -2.73 1.54 -1.74
CA ALA A 109 -3.44 0.34 -1.31
C ALA A 109 -4.47 0.65 -0.20
N GLU A 110 -4.11 1.48 0.78
CA GLU A 110 -5.00 1.91 1.85
C GLU A 110 -6.16 2.76 1.32
N LEU A 111 -5.90 3.72 0.43
CA LEU A 111 -6.93 4.53 -0.19
C LEU A 111 -7.97 3.67 -0.92
N LEU A 112 -7.52 2.70 -1.71
CA LEU A 112 -8.38 1.80 -2.49
C LEU A 112 -9.12 0.78 -1.63
N GLY A 113 -8.47 0.18 -0.62
CA GLY A 113 -9.04 -0.90 0.18
C GLY A 113 -9.34 -2.18 -0.60
N GLU A 114 -8.71 -2.39 -1.75
CA GLU A 114 -8.94 -3.54 -2.65
C GLU A 114 -8.03 -4.72 -2.33
N VAL A 115 -6.76 -4.46 -2.00
CA VAL A 115 -5.74 -5.47 -1.69
C VAL A 115 -5.42 -5.57 -0.21
N VAL A 116 -5.91 -4.64 0.60
CA VAL A 116 -5.80 -4.59 2.05
C VAL A 116 -7.15 -4.24 2.66
N THR A 117 -7.42 -4.73 3.86
CA THR A 117 -8.63 -4.40 4.64
C THR A 117 -8.23 -3.87 6.00
N ASP A 118 -9.16 -3.29 6.74
CA ASP A 118 -9.00 -2.86 8.14
C ASP A 118 -8.98 -4.02 9.15
N SER A 119 -9.07 -5.27 8.67
CA SER A 119 -9.05 -6.48 9.49
C SER A 119 -7.77 -7.27 9.30
N THR A 120 -6.90 -7.31 10.32
CA THR A 120 -5.70 -8.16 10.32
C THR A 120 -6.02 -9.62 10.07
N LYS A 121 -7.11 -10.14 10.65
CA LYS A 121 -7.56 -11.53 10.41
C LYS A 121 -7.83 -11.76 8.94
N LYS A 122 -8.65 -10.91 8.31
CA LYS A 122 -9.01 -11.03 6.90
C LYS A 122 -7.80 -10.86 5.98
N ASN A 123 -6.90 -9.95 6.30
CA ASN A 123 -5.66 -9.76 5.54
C ASN A 123 -4.78 -11.03 5.59
N LEU A 124 -4.67 -11.70 6.74
CA LEU A 124 -3.97 -12.98 6.86
C LEU A 124 -4.65 -14.08 6.04
N GLU A 125 -5.98 -14.22 6.12
CA GLU A 125 -6.75 -15.21 5.35
C GLU A 125 -6.50 -15.05 3.84
N MET A 126 -6.63 -13.83 3.32
CA MET A 126 -6.38 -13.51 1.91
C MET A 126 -4.93 -13.84 1.50
N ARG A 127 -3.96 -13.56 2.36
CA ARG A 127 -2.55 -13.81 2.04
C ARG A 127 -2.19 -15.29 2.07
N VAL A 128 -2.73 -16.07 3.00
CA VAL A 128 -2.54 -17.53 3.01
C VAL A 128 -2.96 -18.14 1.68
N GLU A 129 -4.14 -17.78 1.17
CA GLU A 129 -4.64 -18.27 -0.12
C GLU A 129 -3.77 -17.80 -1.29
N ALA A 130 -3.43 -16.51 -1.34
CA ALA A 130 -2.60 -15.96 -2.41
C ALA A 130 -1.18 -16.55 -2.45
N GLU A 131 -0.54 -16.77 -1.30
CA GLU A 131 0.78 -17.38 -1.22
C GLU A 131 0.75 -18.85 -1.68
N ASN A 132 -0.34 -19.56 -1.38
CA ASN A 132 -0.53 -20.94 -1.87
C ASN A 132 -0.63 -20.99 -3.40
N GLY A 133 -1.48 -20.15 -4.01
CA GLY A 133 -1.58 -20.04 -5.47
C GLY A 133 -0.27 -19.59 -6.12
N ALA A 134 0.42 -18.61 -5.54
CA ALA A 134 1.71 -18.12 -6.03
C ALA A 134 2.82 -19.19 -5.93
N THR A 135 2.76 -20.05 -4.92
CA THR A 135 3.67 -21.22 -4.79
C THR A 135 3.47 -22.19 -5.95
N ALA A 136 2.22 -22.56 -6.24
CA ALA A 136 1.89 -23.47 -7.34
C ALA A 136 2.34 -22.89 -8.70
N GLY A 137 1.95 -21.66 -9.01
CA GLY A 137 2.30 -21.03 -10.28
C GLY A 137 3.80 -20.88 -10.51
N LYS A 138 4.57 -20.51 -9.47
CA LYS A 138 6.04 -20.43 -9.57
C LYS A 138 6.68 -21.82 -9.70
N THR A 139 6.15 -22.83 -9.02
CA THR A 139 6.63 -24.20 -9.16
C THR A 139 6.45 -24.71 -10.60
N ASP A 140 5.31 -24.44 -11.21
CA ASP A 140 5.04 -24.85 -12.59
C ASP A 140 5.93 -24.10 -13.60
N LEU A 141 6.17 -22.82 -13.39
CA LEU A 141 7.10 -22.04 -14.21
C LEU A 141 8.54 -22.59 -14.07
N ALA A 142 8.98 -22.89 -12.86
CA ALA A 142 10.30 -23.45 -12.62
C ALA A 142 10.48 -24.82 -13.32
N LYS A 143 9.48 -25.71 -13.25
CA LYS A 143 9.50 -26.99 -13.98
C LYS A 143 9.67 -26.80 -15.49
N ARG A 144 8.85 -25.94 -16.11
CA ARG A 144 8.96 -25.65 -17.55
C ARG A 144 10.32 -25.05 -17.92
N ALA A 145 10.87 -24.16 -17.07
CA ALA A 145 12.21 -23.62 -17.29
C ALA A 145 13.28 -24.73 -17.26
N LYS A 146 13.17 -25.68 -16.35
CA LYS A 146 14.09 -26.84 -16.26
C LYS A 146 14.01 -27.73 -17.50
N GLU A 147 12.80 -28.03 -17.97
CA GLU A 147 12.58 -28.84 -19.18
C GLU A 147 13.21 -28.20 -20.43
N LEU A 148 13.29 -26.86 -20.46
CA LEU A 148 13.92 -26.10 -21.54
C LEU A 148 15.41 -25.82 -21.32
N GLY A 149 16.03 -26.34 -20.28
CA GLY A 149 17.45 -26.10 -19.97
C GLY A 149 17.77 -24.66 -19.51
N LEU A 150 16.77 -23.92 -19.03
CA LEU A 150 16.90 -22.53 -18.58
C LEU A 150 17.24 -22.50 -17.07
N ASP A 151 18.41 -23.00 -16.69
CA ASP A 151 18.78 -23.23 -15.29
C ASP A 151 18.74 -21.98 -14.43
N ALA A 152 19.23 -20.83 -14.90
CA ALA A 152 19.21 -19.58 -14.17
C ALA A 152 17.77 -19.10 -13.85
N ILE A 153 16.83 -19.31 -14.76
CA ILE A 153 15.39 -19.00 -14.55
C ILE A 153 14.80 -20.02 -13.57
N HIS A 154 15.06 -21.30 -13.78
CA HIS A 154 14.62 -22.36 -12.90
C HIS A 154 15.03 -22.09 -11.46
N ASP A 155 16.31 -21.90 -11.20
CA ASP A 155 16.85 -21.74 -9.84
C ASP A 155 16.24 -20.52 -9.14
N THR A 156 16.18 -19.38 -9.85
CA THR A 156 15.60 -18.14 -9.32
C THR A 156 14.12 -18.31 -8.97
N VAL A 157 13.32 -18.87 -9.88
CA VAL A 157 11.87 -19.00 -9.67
C VAL A 157 11.54 -20.10 -8.66
N HIS A 158 12.32 -21.18 -8.64
CA HIS A 158 12.17 -22.27 -7.67
C HIS A 158 12.43 -21.78 -6.23
N GLU A 159 13.47 -20.96 -6.03
CA GLU A 159 13.74 -20.35 -4.71
C GLU A 159 12.58 -19.43 -4.29
N MET A 160 12.07 -18.59 -5.20
CA MET A 160 10.88 -17.77 -4.92
C MET A 160 9.64 -18.61 -4.58
N ALA A 161 9.45 -19.79 -5.22
CA ALA A 161 8.34 -20.68 -4.88
C ALA A 161 8.46 -21.20 -3.43
N ARG A 162 9.68 -21.52 -2.98
CA ARG A 162 9.96 -21.93 -1.59
C ARG A 162 9.69 -20.79 -0.61
N ASP A 163 10.05 -19.56 -0.95
CA ASP A 163 9.75 -18.39 -0.14
C ASP A 163 8.24 -18.19 0.01
N LYS A 164 7.49 -18.29 -1.10
CA LYS A 164 6.02 -18.21 -1.07
C LYS A 164 5.40 -19.27 -0.16
N ALA A 165 5.87 -20.51 -0.22
CA ALA A 165 5.42 -21.58 0.68
C ALA A 165 5.75 -21.27 2.16
N ARG A 166 6.92 -20.71 2.45
CA ARG A 166 7.32 -20.28 3.79
C ARG A 166 6.45 -19.14 4.31
N HIS A 167 6.17 -18.12 3.48
CA HIS A 167 5.28 -17.02 3.83
C HIS A 167 3.86 -17.51 4.13
N GLY A 168 3.29 -18.35 3.27
CA GLY A 168 1.96 -18.91 3.46
C GLY A 168 1.83 -19.70 4.77
N ARG A 169 2.82 -20.52 5.10
CA ARG A 169 2.86 -21.25 6.39
C ARG A 169 2.98 -20.32 7.58
N ALA A 170 3.79 -19.27 7.49
CA ALA A 170 3.93 -18.28 8.55
C ALA A 170 2.61 -17.54 8.80
N PHE A 171 1.94 -17.08 7.73
CA PHE A 171 0.64 -16.42 7.84
C PHE A 171 -0.44 -17.35 8.40
N ALA A 172 -0.48 -18.62 7.97
CA ALA A 172 -1.40 -19.62 8.53
C ALA A 172 -1.14 -19.86 10.02
N GLY A 173 0.12 -19.95 10.42
CA GLY A 173 0.51 -20.11 11.83
C GLY A 173 0.09 -18.90 12.69
N LEU A 174 0.25 -17.68 12.18
CA LEU A 174 -0.18 -16.47 12.86
C LEU A 174 -1.71 -16.40 12.95
N LEU A 175 -2.43 -16.76 11.87
CA LEU A 175 -3.89 -16.82 11.85
C LEU A 175 -4.40 -17.79 12.92
N ALA A 176 -3.84 -19.01 12.97
CA ALA A 176 -4.20 -20.01 13.97
C ALA A 176 -3.93 -19.54 15.40
N ARG A 177 -2.75 -18.94 15.62
CA ARG A 177 -2.32 -18.49 16.96
C ARG A 177 -3.21 -17.39 17.54
N TYR A 178 -3.63 -16.43 16.73
CA TYR A 178 -4.30 -15.22 17.22
C TYR A 178 -5.80 -15.23 17.04
N PHE A 179 -6.34 -15.96 16.04
CA PHE A 179 -7.74 -15.84 15.64
C PHE A 179 -8.55 -17.14 15.66
N ASN A 180 -7.90 -18.31 15.86
CA ASN A 180 -8.60 -19.61 15.94
C ASN A 180 -8.51 -20.17 17.37
N LYS A 181 -8.86 -19.33 18.35
CA LYS A 181 -8.99 -19.77 19.75
C LYS A 181 -10.40 -20.29 20.00
#